data_8310e9e763d5d78a1c1f5de55a867fe9
#
_entry.id   8310e9e763d5d78a1c1f5de55a867fe9
#
_cell.length_a   1.000
_cell.length_b   1.000
_cell.length_c   1.000
_cell.angle_alpha   90.00
_cell.angle_beta   90.00
_cell.angle_gamma   90.00
#
_symmetry.space_group_name_H-M   'P 1'
#
loop_
_entity.id
_entity.type
_entity.pdbx_description
1 polymer ?
#
loop_
_entity_poly.entity_id
_entity_poly.type
_entity_poly.pdbx_seq_one_letter_code
_entity_poly.pdbx_strand_id
1 'polypeptide(L)'
;MPIDYKKYPANWLTEIRPRIMHRAGGVCESNGCDFSHLEFVFAVKYKGKTTGWYRDLKEAESHPKTIEAKRSKLTGKVEAVPNPKRIKVILTIAHLDHDETNHNVSDDRLAALCQLCHLRYDAKEKYKRSLVKKL
;
A
#
# COMPACT_ATOMS: atom_id res chain seq x y z
N MET A 1 -0.05 -6.49 9.58
CA MET A 1 0.72 -7.13 10.65
C MET A 1 1.25 -6.08 11.61
N PRO A 2 1.21 -6.33 12.90
CA PRO A 2 1.81 -5.40 13.85
C PRO A 2 3.32 -5.32 13.62
N ILE A 3 3.85 -4.11 13.64
CA ILE A 3 5.28 -3.86 13.49
C ILE A 3 5.96 -4.15 14.83
N ASP A 4 6.98 -4.98 14.81
CA ASP A 4 7.81 -5.22 15.99
C ASP A 4 8.95 -4.21 16.02
N TYR A 5 8.75 -3.11 16.74
CA TYR A 5 9.73 -2.02 16.83
C TYR A 5 11.01 -2.42 17.57
N LYS A 6 11.04 -3.56 18.24
CA LYS A 6 12.26 -4.09 18.86
C LYS A 6 13.35 -4.43 17.84
N LYS A 7 12.94 -4.72 16.59
CA LYS A 7 13.85 -5.02 15.48
C LYS A 7 14.45 -3.78 14.84
N TYR A 8 13.91 -2.60 15.15
CA TYR A 8 14.34 -1.33 14.56
C TYR A 8 15.32 -0.60 15.46
N PRO A 9 16.09 0.39 14.92
CA PRO A 9 16.95 1.25 15.73
C PRO A 9 16.14 1.97 16.83
N ALA A 10 16.78 2.28 17.95
CA ALA A 10 16.12 2.93 19.08
C ALA A 10 15.52 4.30 18.71
N ASN A 11 16.11 5.02 17.74
CA ASN A 11 15.65 6.32 17.28
C ASN A 11 14.73 6.27 16.06
N TRP A 12 14.16 5.09 15.75
CA TRP A 12 13.32 4.90 14.56
C TRP A 12 12.11 5.84 14.54
N LEU A 13 11.35 5.87 15.63
CA LEU A 13 10.12 6.67 15.71
C LEU A 13 10.40 8.17 15.94
N THR A 14 11.51 8.51 16.58
CA THR A 14 11.79 9.88 17.00
C THR A 14 12.61 10.68 16.00
N GLU A 15 13.47 10.03 15.23
CA GLU A 15 14.38 10.70 14.29
C GLU A 15 14.29 10.16 12.87
N ILE A 16 14.40 8.86 12.67
CA ILE A 16 14.53 8.27 11.33
C ILE A 16 13.22 8.42 10.54
N ARG A 17 12.12 7.95 11.09
CA ARG A 17 10.81 8.03 10.41
C ARG A 17 10.40 9.46 10.10
N PRO A 18 10.46 10.42 11.05
CA PRO A 18 10.13 11.82 10.75
C PRO A 18 11.04 12.43 9.68
N ARG A 19 12.34 12.11 9.69
CA ARG A 19 13.28 12.62 8.71
C ARG A 19 12.94 12.18 7.29
N ILE A 20 12.63 10.90 7.10
CA ILE A 20 12.25 10.36 5.79
C ILE A 20 10.90 10.93 5.34
N MET A 21 9.93 11.04 6.24
CA MET A 21 8.63 11.65 5.93
C MET A 21 8.79 13.11 5.50
N HIS A 22 9.68 13.85 6.16
CA HIS A 22 9.99 15.23 5.81
C HIS A 22 10.66 15.32 4.42
N ARG A 23 11.63 14.46 4.15
CA ARG A 23 12.27 14.36 2.83
C ARG A 23 11.25 14.13 1.71
N ALA A 24 10.30 13.24 1.96
CA ALA A 24 9.26 12.89 0.98
C ALA A 24 8.20 13.99 0.83
N GLY A 25 8.15 14.98 1.74
CA GLY A 25 7.11 16.01 1.74
C GLY A 25 5.72 15.46 1.99
N GLY A 26 5.61 14.32 2.67
CA GLY A 26 4.33 13.67 2.94
C GLY A 26 3.71 12.97 1.72
N VAL A 27 4.48 12.74 0.66
CA VAL A 27 4.02 12.11 -0.58
C VAL A 27 4.77 10.80 -0.81
N CYS A 28 4.09 9.79 -1.36
CA CYS A 28 4.72 8.52 -1.68
C CYS A 28 5.91 8.72 -2.65
N GLU A 29 7.05 8.12 -2.31
CA GLU A 29 8.29 8.26 -3.08
C GLU A 29 8.42 7.28 -4.25
N SER A 30 7.45 6.39 -4.45
CA SER A 30 7.46 5.45 -5.55
C SER A 30 7.25 6.17 -6.89
N ASN A 31 7.98 5.75 -7.92
CA ASN A 31 7.85 6.32 -9.26
C ASN A 31 6.40 6.22 -9.77
N GLY A 32 5.87 7.35 -10.24
CA GLY A 32 4.51 7.42 -10.77
C GLY A 32 3.41 7.46 -9.73
N CYS A 33 3.76 7.41 -8.44
CA CYS A 33 2.80 7.53 -7.35
C CYS A 33 2.92 8.91 -6.70
N ASP A 34 1.79 9.58 -6.49
CA ASP A 34 1.76 10.92 -5.91
C ASP A 34 0.74 11.04 -4.75
N PHE A 35 0.33 9.91 -4.18
CA PHE A 35 -0.61 9.93 -3.05
C PHE A 35 0.05 10.50 -1.81
N SER A 36 -0.70 11.39 -1.12
CA SER A 36 -0.25 12.06 0.09
C SER A 36 -0.68 11.32 1.34
N HIS A 37 0.13 11.41 2.38
CA HIS A 37 -0.20 10.87 3.69
C HIS A 37 -1.51 11.47 4.21
N LEU A 38 -2.40 10.61 4.70
CA LEU A 38 -3.73 10.94 5.24
C LEU A 38 -4.76 11.39 4.20
N GLU A 39 -4.43 11.36 2.93
CA GLU A 39 -5.38 11.57 1.83
C GLU A 39 -6.38 10.43 1.76
N PHE A 40 -7.62 10.70 1.35
CA PHE A 40 -8.62 9.66 1.10
C PHE A 40 -8.66 9.31 -0.39
N VAL A 41 -8.72 8.03 -0.67
CA VAL A 41 -8.82 7.50 -2.04
C VAL A 41 -9.86 6.38 -2.07
N PHE A 42 -10.27 5.98 -3.28
CA PHE A 42 -11.20 4.88 -3.48
C PHE A 42 -10.43 3.68 -4.02
N ALA A 43 -10.38 2.61 -3.24
CA ALA A 43 -9.71 1.37 -3.62
C ALA A 43 -10.64 0.50 -4.44
N VAL A 44 -10.13 0.00 -5.56
CA VAL A 44 -10.81 -0.93 -6.45
C VAL A 44 -10.24 -2.31 -6.22
N LYS A 45 -11.11 -3.30 -5.98
CA LYS A 45 -10.71 -4.70 -5.79
C LYS A 45 -11.31 -5.59 -6.86
N TYR A 46 -10.52 -6.58 -7.26
CA TYR A 46 -10.96 -7.65 -8.15
C TYR A 46 -10.48 -8.98 -7.59
N LYS A 47 -11.42 -9.89 -7.33
CA LYS A 47 -11.16 -11.20 -6.71
C LYS A 47 -10.34 -11.07 -5.41
N GLY A 48 -10.72 -10.12 -4.57
CA GLY A 48 -10.09 -9.88 -3.26
C GLY A 48 -8.76 -9.14 -3.29
N LYS A 49 -8.25 -8.79 -4.47
CA LYS A 49 -6.98 -8.06 -4.61
C LYS A 49 -7.21 -6.63 -5.05
N THR A 50 -6.49 -5.69 -4.44
CA THR A 50 -6.53 -4.29 -4.85
C THR A 50 -5.86 -4.12 -6.21
N THR A 51 -6.60 -3.57 -7.17
CA THR A 51 -6.09 -3.33 -8.54
C THR A 51 -5.68 -1.89 -8.78
N GLY A 52 -6.17 -0.96 -7.96
CA GLY A 52 -5.80 0.45 -8.08
C GLY A 52 -6.51 1.32 -7.06
N TRP A 53 -6.01 2.55 -6.93
CA TRP A 53 -6.59 3.60 -6.09
C TRP A 53 -6.90 4.81 -6.94
N TYR A 54 -8.03 5.45 -6.69
CA TYR A 54 -8.51 6.61 -7.44
C TYR A 54 -8.97 7.69 -6.47
N ARG A 55 -8.65 8.95 -6.77
CA ARG A 55 -9.11 10.09 -5.96
C ARG A 55 -10.56 10.44 -6.19
N ASP A 56 -11.07 10.16 -7.39
CA ASP A 56 -12.44 10.46 -7.79
C ASP A 56 -13.29 9.19 -7.75
N LEU A 57 -14.42 9.26 -7.05
CA LEU A 57 -15.36 8.14 -6.95
C LEU A 57 -15.91 7.74 -8.32
N LYS A 58 -16.24 8.71 -9.18
CA LYS A 58 -16.76 8.41 -10.53
C LYS A 58 -15.73 7.68 -11.38
N GLU A 59 -14.46 8.06 -11.28
CA GLU A 59 -13.37 7.37 -11.98
C GLU A 59 -13.23 5.93 -11.47
N ALA A 60 -13.28 5.74 -10.16
CA ALA A 60 -13.24 4.40 -9.56
C ALA A 60 -14.41 3.54 -10.03
N GLU A 61 -15.61 4.08 -10.03
CA GLU A 61 -16.83 3.38 -10.44
C GLU A 61 -16.86 3.05 -11.94
N SER A 62 -16.15 3.81 -12.79
CA SER A 62 -16.07 3.57 -14.22
C SER A 62 -15.22 2.37 -14.60
N HIS A 63 -14.43 1.85 -13.67
CA HIS A 63 -13.58 0.69 -13.89
C HIS A 63 -14.41 -0.60 -13.96
N PRO A 64 -14.25 -1.44 -14.99
CA PRO A 64 -14.99 -2.71 -15.07
C PRO A 64 -14.74 -3.63 -13.88
N LYS A 65 -13.58 -3.53 -13.25
CA LYS A 65 -13.19 -4.36 -12.10
C LYS A 65 -13.79 -3.90 -10.77
N THR A 66 -14.48 -2.75 -10.75
CA THR A 66 -15.18 -2.26 -9.56
C THR A 66 -16.57 -2.87 -9.38
N ILE A 67 -16.99 -3.71 -10.30
CA ILE A 67 -18.33 -4.27 -10.30
C ILE A 67 -18.33 -5.58 -9.53
N GLU A 68 -19.21 -5.68 -8.56
CA GLU A 68 -19.40 -6.86 -7.73
C GLU A 68 -20.80 -7.41 -7.95
N ALA A 69 -20.93 -8.73 -8.08
CA ALA A 69 -22.24 -9.37 -8.18
C ALA A 69 -22.86 -9.50 -6.80
N LYS A 70 -23.99 -8.85 -6.58
CA LYS A 70 -24.76 -8.95 -5.33
C LYS A 70 -26.18 -9.41 -5.61
N ARG A 71 -26.71 -10.29 -4.76
CA ARG A 71 -28.09 -10.72 -4.83
C ARG A 71 -28.97 -9.71 -4.10
N SER A 72 -29.96 -9.16 -4.80
CA SER A 72 -30.94 -8.26 -4.19
C SER A 72 -31.81 -9.02 -3.19
N LYS A 73 -31.96 -8.47 -1.99
CA LYS A 73 -32.85 -9.02 -0.96
C LYS A 73 -34.33 -8.86 -1.32
N LEU A 74 -34.65 -7.88 -2.17
CA LEU A 74 -36.05 -7.60 -2.58
C LEU A 74 -36.50 -8.48 -3.74
N THR A 75 -35.65 -8.66 -4.75
CA THR A 75 -36.02 -9.34 -6.00
C THR A 75 -35.42 -10.73 -6.13
N GLY A 76 -34.40 -11.06 -5.31
CA GLY A 76 -33.65 -12.30 -5.44
C GLY A 76 -32.74 -12.37 -6.67
N LYS A 77 -32.73 -11.34 -7.50
CA LYS A 77 -31.89 -11.26 -8.70
C LYS A 77 -30.49 -10.88 -8.35
N VAL A 78 -29.51 -11.40 -9.11
CA VAL A 78 -28.11 -11.01 -9.01
C VAL A 78 -27.89 -9.75 -9.84
N GLU A 79 -27.37 -8.71 -9.22
CA GLU A 79 -27.11 -7.42 -9.86
C GLU A 79 -25.62 -7.09 -9.78
N ALA A 80 -25.08 -6.43 -10.81
CA ALA A 80 -23.74 -5.90 -10.82
C ALA A 80 -23.77 -4.52 -10.16
N VAL A 81 -23.00 -4.34 -9.07
CA VAL A 81 -22.94 -3.08 -8.34
C VAL A 81 -21.49 -2.61 -8.21
N PRO A 82 -21.22 -1.29 -8.29
CA PRO A 82 -19.88 -0.77 -8.04
C PRO A 82 -19.45 -1.06 -6.61
N ASN A 83 -18.16 -1.39 -6.40
CA ASN A 83 -17.63 -1.74 -5.09
C ASN A 83 -16.37 -0.96 -4.67
N PRO A 84 -16.13 0.29 -5.13
CA PRO A 84 -14.97 1.03 -4.63
C PRO A 84 -15.14 1.32 -3.14
N LYS A 85 -14.04 1.15 -2.40
CA LYS A 85 -14.03 1.35 -0.97
C LYS A 85 -13.16 2.56 -0.63
N ARG A 86 -13.72 3.51 0.15
CA ARG A 86 -12.98 4.67 0.62
C ARG A 86 -11.96 4.24 1.67
N ILE A 87 -10.70 4.56 1.45
CA ILE A 87 -9.61 4.29 2.39
C ILE A 87 -8.75 5.52 2.61
N LYS A 88 -8.03 5.55 3.73
CA LYS A 88 -7.06 6.59 4.03
C LYS A 88 -5.67 6.11 3.65
N VAL A 89 -4.93 6.94 2.91
CA VAL A 89 -3.53 6.66 2.56
C VAL A 89 -2.66 6.85 3.80
N ILE A 90 -1.86 5.85 4.13
CA ILE A 90 -0.89 5.90 5.21
C ILE A 90 0.49 5.62 4.59
N LEU A 91 1.39 6.59 4.70
CA LEU A 91 2.78 6.37 4.30
C LEU A 91 3.51 5.62 5.41
N THR A 92 4.26 4.60 5.01
CA THR A 92 5.15 3.85 5.89
C THR A 92 6.56 3.92 5.34
N ILE A 93 7.55 3.74 6.21
CA ILE A 93 8.95 3.75 5.80
C ILE A 93 9.34 2.32 5.46
N ALA A 94 9.62 2.08 4.18
CA ALA A 94 10.06 0.77 3.69
C ALA A 94 11.57 0.67 3.70
N HIS A 95 12.08 -0.51 4.06
CA HIS A 95 13.50 -0.85 3.91
C HIS A 95 13.71 -1.36 2.49
N LEU A 96 14.45 -0.62 1.67
CA LEU A 96 14.65 -0.96 0.26
C LEU A 96 15.46 -2.25 0.07
N ASP A 97 16.27 -2.62 1.06
CA ASP A 97 17.01 -3.89 1.09
C ASP A 97 16.27 -5.02 1.80
N HIS A 98 15.02 -4.79 2.24
CA HIS A 98 14.17 -5.74 2.97
C HIS A 98 14.79 -6.28 4.27
N ASP A 99 15.71 -5.54 4.88
CA ASP A 99 16.38 -5.94 6.12
C ASP A 99 16.19 -4.90 7.23
N GLU A 100 15.10 -5.04 8.00
CA GLU A 100 14.79 -4.17 9.14
C GLU A 100 15.68 -4.44 10.35
N THR A 101 16.42 -5.56 10.36
CA THR A 101 17.30 -5.89 11.48
C THR A 101 18.67 -5.24 11.38
N ASN A 102 19.04 -4.74 10.20
CA ASN A 102 20.29 -4.01 10.01
C ASN A 102 20.11 -2.56 10.46
N HIS A 103 20.60 -2.23 11.65
CA HIS A 103 20.46 -0.91 12.26
C HIS A 103 21.39 0.15 11.67
N ASN A 104 22.33 -0.23 10.81
CA ASN A 104 23.15 0.73 10.07
C ASN A 104 22.36 1.29 8.89
N VAL A 105 21.40 2.17 9.21
CA VAL A 105 20.41 2.65 8.26
C VAL A 105 20.82 4.02 7.73
N SER A 106 21.16 4.09 6.44
CA SER A 106 21.31 5.36 5.75
C SER A 106 20.01 5.73 5.04
N ASP A 107 19.80 7.02 4.80
CA ASP A 107 18.54 7.52 4.23
C ASP A 107 18.24 6.96 2.83
N ASP A 108 19.27 6.61 2.06
CA ASP A 108 19.14 6.01 0.74
C ASP A 108 18.63 4.56 0.75
N ARG A 109 18.66 3.89 1.90
CA ARG A 109 18.10 2.55 2.08
C ARG A 109 16.61 2.56 2.47
N LEU A 110 16.04 3.74 2.65
CA LEU A 110 14.67 3.92 3.12
C LEU A 110 13.85 4.73 2.13
N ALA A 111 12.56 4.42 2.06
CA ALA A 111 11.61 5.18 1.26
C ALA A 111 10.25 5.26 1.96
N ALA A 112 9.61 6.43 1.87
CA ALA A 112 8.23 6.60 2.32
C ALA A 112 7.30 6.11 1.21
N LEU A 113 6.58 5.03 1.46
CA LEU A 113 5.69 4.40 0.49
C LEU A 113 4.27 4.30 1.05
N CYS A 114 3.27 4.54 0.19
CA CYS A 114 1.88 4.23 0.55
C CYS A 114 1.70 2.71 0.66
N GLN A 115 0.60 2.27 1.29
CA GLN A 115 0.35 0.85 1.52
C GLN A 115 0.39 0.05 0.20
N LEU A 116 -0.19 0.59 -0.87
CA LEU A 116 -0.24 -0.10 -2.15
C LEU A 116 1.17 -0.30 -2.75
N CYS A 117 1.98 0.77 -2.79
CA CYS A 117 3.35 0.69 -3.31
C CYS A 117 4.25 -0.18 -2.44
N HIS A 118 4.07 -0.10 -1.11
CA HIS A 118 4.82 -0.93 -0.16
C HIS A 118 4.52 -2.41 -0.37
N LEU A 119 3.23 -2.77 -0.49
CA LEU A 119 2.83 -4.15 -0.77
C LEU A 119 3.38 -4.66 -2.10
N ARG A 120 3.34 -3.83 -3.14
CA ARG A 120 3.89 -4.20 -4.45
C ARG A 120 5.40 -4.39 -4.41
N TYR A 121 6.10 -3.55 -3.66
CA TYR A 121 7.55 -3.67 -3.48
C TYR A 121 7.91 -4.96 -2.74
N ASP A 122 7.23 -5.25 -1.64
CA ASP A 122 7.47 -6.47 -0.85
C ASP A 122 7.05 -7.75 -1.60
N ALA A 123 6.03 -7.67 -2.44
CA ALA A 123 5.57 -8.81 -3.23
C ALA A 123 6.63 -9.32 -4.21
N LYS A 124 7.41 -8.41 -4.81
CA LYS A 124 8.52 -8.78 -5.69
C LYS A 124 9.59 -9.56 -4.95
N GLU A 125 9.95 -9.14 -3.76
CA GLU A 125 10.94 -9.82 -2.92
C GLU A 125 10.42 -11.18 -2.45
N LYS A 126 9.18 -11.25 -2.02
CA LYS A 126 8.53 -12.49 -1.60
C LYS A 126 8.51 -13.52 -2.74
N TYR A 127 8.24 -13.06 -3.95
CA TYR A 127 8.26 -13.92 -5.15
C TYR A 127 9.66 -14.48 -5.40
N LYS A 128 10.69 -13.64 -5.34
CA LYS A 128 12.09 -14.06 -5.51
C LYS A 128 12.49 -15.12 -4.48
N ARG A 129 12.12 -14.92 -3.22
CA ARG A 129 12.40 -15.89 -2.14
C ARG A 129 11.70 -17.22 -2.37
N SER A 130 10.46 -17.19 -2.90
CA SER A 130 9.73 -18.43 -3.20
C SER A 130 10.38 -19.22 -4.34
N LEU A 131 10.95 -18.55 -5.33
CA LEU A 131 11.69 -19.19 -6.42
C LEU A 131 12.95 -19.90 -5.90
N VAL A 132 13.70 -19.26 -5.00
CA VAL A 132 14.91 -19.85 -4.41
C VAL A 132 14.59 -21.12 -3.63
N LYS A 133 13.48 -21.15 -2.90
CA LYS A 133 13.05 -22.34 -2.15
C LYS A 133 12.67 -23.52 -3.04
N LYS A 134 12.32 -23.28 -4.30
CA LYS A 134 11.96 -24.33 -5.26
C LYS A 134 13.18 -24.93 -5.99
N LEU A 135 14.34 -24.33 -5.85
CA LEU A 135 15.58 -24.83 -6.40
C LEU A 135 16.20 -25.83 -5.45
#